data_ee277fb336188c20906685cb01285e3a
#
_entry.id   ee277fb336188c20906685cb01285e3a
#
_cell.length_a   1.000
_cell.length_b   1.000
_cell.length_c   1.000
_cell.angle_alpha   90.00
_cell.angle_beta   90.00
_cell.angle_gamma   90.00
#
_symmetry.space_group_name_H-M   'P 1'
#
loop_
_entity.id
_entity.type
_entity.pdbx_description
1 polymer ?
#
loop_
_entity_poly.entity_id
_entity_poly.type
_entity_poly.pdbx_seq_one_letter_code
_entity_poly.pdbx_strand_id
1 'polypeptide(L)'
;MLQFCEDIGAKAMFVCNVGLGCQFRMGDACPDDKISYYLDDCMDAIEYALGDVTTEWGKRRAADGHAEPFPLQYVEIGNENWGPEYDRRFDLFYKAIKEKYPQLTLIYNEMPQRDGAPAIAKTDMIDPHWYVDPYFFFRNTTLFDTYERGKYTVYVGEYACNRGVGGGNMLGALSEAAFIGGMERNGDLVTMASYAPLFENRHDRNWATNLIWIDSDRVMGRSSYYVQKMAAENRPDYNVKSNITMHEAQPESVGKGHLGLGASLASVEFKDVKVIQNGVTDLL
;
A
#
# COMPACT_ATOMS: atom_id res chain seq x y z
N MET A 1 -4.18 -5.68 17.51
CA MET A 1 -3.85 -4.81 16.36
C MET A 1 -3.95 -3.33 16.71
N LEU A 2 -5.07 -2.83 17.23
CA LEU A 2 -5.22 -1.41 17.63
C LEU A 2 -4.15 -0.97 18.64
N GLN A 3 -3.95 -1.74 19.71
CA GLN A 3 -2.90 -1.47 20.71
C GLN A 3 -1.49 -1.50 20.09
N PHE A 4 -1.21 -2.41 19.16
CA PHE A 4 0.07 -2.40 18.45
C PHE A 4 0.31 -1.11 17.65
N CYS A 5 -0.72 -0.58 16.98
CA CYS A 5 -0.60 0.72 16.30
C CYS A 5 -0.31 1.85 17.30
N GLU A 6 -0.98 1.85 18.45
CA GLU A 6 -0.75 2.82 19.51
C GLU A 6 0.67 2.72 20.06
N ASP A 7 1.14 1.52 20.38
CA ASP A 7 2.47 1.26 20.94
C ASP A 7 3.61 1.76 20.04
N ILE A 8 3.42 1.68 18.71
CA ILE A 8 4.42 2.17 17.74
C ILE A 8 4.15 3.60 17.25
N GLY A 9 3.13 4.28 17.79
CA GLY A 9 2.76 5.65 17.39
C GLY A 9 2.15 5.75 15.99
N ALA A 10 1.61 4.67 15.44
CA ALA A 10 0.97 4.63 14.13
C ALA A 10 -0.54 4.86 14.24
N LYS A 11 -1.15 5.36 13.15
CA LYS A 11 -2.60 5.35 13.00
C LYS A 11 -3.08 3.97 12.61
N ALA A 12 -4.21 3.56 13.16
CA ALA A 12 -4.82 2.27 12.85
C ALA A 12 -5.74 2.37 11.63
N MET A 13 -5.78 1.29 10.87
CA MET A 13 -6.74 1.02 9.81
C MET A 13 -7.53 -0.24 10.15
N PHE A 14 -8.84 -0.19 9.98
CA PHE A 14 -9.73 -1.34 10.10
C PHE A 14 -10.30 -1.68 8.72
N VAL A 15 -10.19 -2.94 8.31
CA VAL A 15 -10.79 -3.45 7.08
C VAL A 15 -12.05 -4.21 7.45
N CYS A 16 -13.22 -3.70 7.07
CA CYS A 16 -14.49 -4.33 7.41
C CYS A 16 -15.05 -5.21 6.29
N ASN A 17 -15.75 -6.26 6.67
CA ASN A 17 -16.47 -7.11 5.73
C ASN A 17 -17.83 -6.48 5.37
N VAL A 18 -18.12 -6.37 4.07
CA VAL A 18 -19.38 -5.84 3.54
C VAL A 18 -20.38 -6.95 3.16
N GLY A 19 -20.16 -8.17 3.64
CA GLY A 19 -20.95 -9.33 3.22
C GLY A 19 -20.63 -9.82 1.82
N LEU A 20 -19.43 -9.45 1.29
CA LEU A 20 -18.86 -9.96 0.03
C LEU A 20 -17.53 -10.65 0.33
N GLY A 21 -17.38 -11.88 -0.14
CA GLY A 21 -16.08 -12.55 -0.19
C GLY A 21 -15.16 -11.86 -1.19
N CYS A 22 -13.83 -12.00 -1.01
CA CYS A 22 -12.85 -11.55 -1.99
C CYS A 22 -13.15 -12.14 -3.38
N GLN A 23 -13.34 -11.28 -4.39
CA GLN A 23 -13.78 -11.71 -5.72
C GLN A 23 -12.68 -12.39 -6.54
N PHE A 24 -11.41 -12.30 -6.12
CA PHE A 24 -10.34 -13.16 -6.64
C PHE A 24 -10.36 -14.58 -6.05
N ARG A 25 -11.26 -14.86 -5.11
CA ARG A 25 -11.47 -16.19 -4.50
C ARG A 25 -12.84 -16.72 -4.90
N MET A 26 -13.78 -16.71 -3.99
CA MET A 26 -15.13 -17.25 -4.22
C MET A 26 -16.14 -16.17 -4.64
N GLY A 27 -15.96 -14.97 -4.12
CA GLY A 27 -16.80 -13.81 -4.49
C GLY A 27 -18.26 -13.92 -4.08
N ASP A 28 -18.56 -14.77 -3.11
CA ASP A 28 -19.94 -14.97 -2.65
C ASP A 28 -20.45 -13.74 -1.92
N ALA A 29 -21.71 -13.42 -2.20
CA ALA A 29 -22.44 -12.35 -1.55
C ALA A 29 -23.42 -12.91 -0.52
N CYS A 30 -23.48 -12.32 0.66
CA CYS A 30 -24.57 -12.57 1.59
C CYS A 30 -25.89 -12.05 1.01
N PRO A 31 -27.04 -12.67 1.37
CA PRO A 31 -28.35 -12.14 1.01
C PRO A 31 -28.56 -10.72 1.54
N ASP A 32 -29.38 -9.93 0.85
CA ASP A 32 -29.62 -8.51 1.17
C ASP A 32 -30.16 -8.29 2.58
N ASP A 33 -30.99 -9.20 3.08
CA ASP A 33 -31.53 -9.16 4.45
C ASP A 33 -30.47 -9.40 5.54
N LYS A 34 -29.23 -9.76 5.15
CA LYS A 34 -28.10 -10.00 6.04
C LYS A 34 -27.04 -8.88 6.00
N ILE A 35 -27.17 -7.93 5.10
CA ILE A 35 -26.16 -6.83 5.00
C ILE A 35 -26.12 -6.01 6.28
N SER A 36 -27.25 -5.78 6.94
CA SER A 36 -27.31 -5.05 8.20
C SER A 36 -26.45 -5.68 9.30
N TYR A 37 -26.35 -7.01 9.35
CA TYR A 37 -25.48 -7.70 10.29
C TYR A 37 -23.99 -7.27 10.13
N TYR A 38 -23.53 -7.21 8.90
CA TYR A 38 -22.14 -6.79 8.63
C TYR A 38 -21.92 -5.29 8.87
N LEU A 39 -22.94 -4.47 8.63
CA LEU A 39 -22.89 -3.06 8.93
C LEU A 39 -22.85 -2.81 10.46
N ASP A 40 -23.68 -3.52 11.21
CA ASP A 40 -23.72 -3.43 12.67
C ASP A 40 -22.38 -3.87 13.27
N ASP A 41 -21.81 -4.99 12.80
CA ASP A 41 -20.49 -5.49 13.21
C ASP A 41 -19.37 -4.48 12.92
N CYS A 42 -19.41 -3.82 11.75
CA CYS A 42 -18.48 -2.74 11.42
C CYS A 42 -18.62 -1.55 12.36
N MET A 43 -19.85 -1.12 12.64
CA MET A 43 -20.12 0.04 13.51
C MET A 43 -19.74 -0.25 14.97
N ASP A 44 -19.95 -1.48 15.44
CA ASP A 44 -19.56 -1.96 16.76
C ASP A 44 -18.04 -1.98 16.92
N ALA A 45 -17.31 -2.44 15.90
CA ALA A 45 -15.85 -2.43 15.89
C ALA A 45 -15.28 -1.00 15.92
N ILE A 46 -15.89 -0.07 15.19
CA ILE A 46 -15.51 1.36 15.22
C ILE A 46 -15.84 1.96 16.61
N GLU A 47 -17.00 1.64 17.19
CA GLU A 47 -17.34 2.10 18.52
C GLU A 47 -16.43 1.52 19.59
N TYR A 48 -16.02 0.24 19.47
CA TYR A 48 -14.99 -0.32 20.34
C TYR A 48 -13.70 0.47 20.27
N ALA A 49 -13.29 0.88 19.07
CA ALA A 49 -12.04 1.63 18.90
C ALA A 49 -12.15 3.09 19.40
N LEU A 50 -13.24 3.78 19.12
CA LEU A 50 -13.38 5.24 19.29
C LEU A 50 -14.41 5.68 20.34
N GLY A 51 -15.36 4.81 20.70
CA GLY A 51 -16.49 5.15 21.55
C GLY A 51 -16.06 5.61 22.95
N ASP A 52 -16.82 6.55 23.51
CA ASP A 52 -16.69 6.94 24.91
C ASP A 52 -16.98 5.76 25.83
N VAL A 53 -16.39 5.73 27.04
CA VAL A 53 -16.59 4.66 28.02
C VAL A 53 -18.04 4.53 28.52
N THR A 54 -18.92 5.46 28.18
CA THR A 54 -20.37 5.39 28.44
C THR A 54 -21.15 4.65 27.37
N THR A 55 -20.54 4.47 26.16
CA THR A 55 -21.15 3.68 25.08
C THR A 55 -20.98 2.18 25.36
N GLU A 56 -21.74 1.34 24.67
CA GLU A 56 -21.69 -0.11 24.87
C GLU A 56 -20.29 -0.67 24.64
N TRP A 57 -19.71 -0.42 23.47
CA TRP A 57 -18.41 -0.97 23.08
C TRP A 57 -17.22 -0.19 23.65
N GLY A 58 -17.36 1.12 23.91
CA GLY A 58 -16.36 1.89 24.66
C GLY A 58 -16.24 1.42 26.11
N LYS A 59 -17.37 1.05 26.75
CA LYS A 59 -17.37 0.42 28.07
C LYS A 59 -16.70 -0.95 28.04
N ARG A 60 -16.94 -1.73 26.99
CA ARG A 60 -16.27 -3.02 26.81
C ARG A 60 -14.76 -2.87 26.65
N ARG A 61 -14.30 -1.93 25.81
CA ARG A 61 -12.88 -1.60 25.69
C ARG A 61 -12.25 -1.25 27.04
N ALA A 62 -12.92 -0.41 27.83
CA ALA A 62 -12.45 -0.03 29.17
C ALA A 62 -12.36 -1.24 30.11
N ALA A 63 -13.33 -2.15 30.06
CA ALA A 63 -13.31 -3.39 30.85
C ALA A 63 -12.20 -4.35 30.39
N ASP A 64 -11.81 -4.33 29.12
CA ASP A 64 -10.70 -5.08 28.57
C ASP A 64 -9.33 -4.43 28.92
N GLY A 65 -9.32 -3.33 29.68
CA GLY A 65 -8.12 -2.69 30.23
C GLY A 65 -7.66 -1.43 29.49
N HIS A 66 -8.43 -0.93 28.52
CA HIS A 66 -8.08 0.25 27.73
C HIS A 66 -9.22 1.28 27.72
N ALA A 67 -9.17 2.26 28.60
CA ALA A 67 -10.25 3.26 28.72
C ALA A 67 -10.25 4.30 27.59
N GLU A 68 -9.07 4.73 27.13
CA GLU A 68 -8.93 5.75 26.10
C GLU A 68 -9.22 5.21 24.70
N PRO A 69 -9.70 6.04 23.75
CA PRO A 69 -9.88 5.66 22.37
C PRO A 69 -8.55 5.26 21.70
N PHE A 70 -8.61 4.28 20.82
CA PHE A 70 -7.47 3.88 19.97
C PHE A 70 -7.25 4.86 18.80
N PRO A 71 -6.06 4.91 18.20
CA PRO A 71 -5.73 5.82 17.10
C PRO A 71 -6.32 5.37 15.75
N LEU A 72 -7.58 4.91 15.71
CA LEU A 72 -8.26 4.54 14.47
C LEU A 72 -8.53 5.78 13.62
N GLN A 73 -8.00 5.78 12.40
CA GLN A 73 -8.15 6.88 11.45
C GLN A 73 -8.76 6.43 10.13
N TYR A 74 -8.53 5.19 9.73
CA TYR A 74 -8.91 4.67 8.43
C TYR A 74 -9.85 3.48 8.56
N VAL A 75 -10.87 3.42 7.69
CA VAL A 75 -11.70 2.23 7.53
C VAL A 75 -11.77 1.89 6.06
N GLU A 76 -11.29 0.71 5.72
CA GLU A 76 -11.45 0.16 4.39
C GLU A 76 -12.71 -0.69 4.35
N ILE A 77 -13.56 -0.39 3.37
CA ILE A 77 -14.89 -0.98 3.22
C ILE A 77 -14.82 -2.10 2.20
N GLY A 78 -14.77 -3.35 2.66
CA GLY A 78 -14.52 -4.54 1.85
C GLY A 78 -13.02 -4.82 1.63
N ASN A 79 -12.72 -5.87 0.88
CA ASN A 79 -11.37 -6.21 0.42
C ASN A 79 -11.43 -6.96 -0.91
N GLU A 80 -10.73 -6.45 -1.91
CA GLU A 80 -10.72 -7.01 -3.27
C GLU A 80 -12.13 -7.25 -3.81
N ASN A 81 -12.98 -6.24 -3.66
CA ASN A 81 -14.35 -6.21 -4.15
C ASN A 81 -14.50 -5.16 -5.27
N TRP A 82 -15.40 -5.42 -6.21
CA TRP A 82 -15.70 -4.52 -7.32
C TRP A 82 -17.09 -4.76 -7.92
N GLY A 83 -17.53 -3.81 -8.76
CA GLY A 83 -18.76 -3.90 -9.52
C GLY A 83 -19.99 -3.38 -8.76
N PRO A 84 -21.17 -3.38 -9.44
CA PRO A 84 -22.36 -2.69 -8.94
C PRO A 84 -22.85 -3.15 -7.58
N GLU A 85 -22.67 -4.43 -7.26
CA GLU A 85 -23.04 -4.96 -5.95
C GLU A 85 -22.13 -4.44 -4.84
N TYR A 86 -20.84 -4.37 -5.09
CA TYR A 86 -19.91 -3.76 -4.16
C TYR A 86 -20.19 -2.25 -4.01
N ASP A 87 -20.37 -1.52 -5.11
CA ASP A 87 -20.65 -0.09 -5.10
C ASP A 87 -21.86 0.25 -4.24
N ARG A 88 -22.94 -0.53 -4.35
CA ARG A 88 -24.16 -0.40 -3.55
C ARG A 88 -23.90 -0.60 -2.04
N ARG A 89 -23.13 -1.63 -1.70
CA ARG A 89 -22.77 -1.93 -0.31
C ARG A 89 -21.82 -0.88 0.26
N PHE A 90 -20.82 -0.50 -0.52
CA PHE A 90 -19.90 0.56 -0.13
C PHE A 90 -20.64 1.85 0.20
N ASP A 91 -21.57 2.30 -0.66
CA ASP A 91 -22.36 3.51 -0.44
C ASP A 91 -23.19 3.46 0.85
N LEU A 92 -23.76 2.29 1.17
CA LEU A 92 -24.49 2.05 2.40
C LEU A 92 -23.58 2.22 3.64
N PHE A 93 -22.44 1.55 3.65
CA PHE A 93 -21.47 1.63 4.75
C PHE A 93 -20.85 3.03 4.86
N TYR A 94 -20.48 3.62 3.74
CA TYR A 94 -19.91 4.97 3.68
C TYR A 94 -20.85 5.99 4.36
N LYS A 95 -22.14 5.99 4.00
CA LYS A 95 -23.12 6.89 4.58
C LYS A 95 -23.27 6.67 6.08
N ALA A 96 -23.44 5.43 6.52
CA ALA A 96 -23.63 5.12 7.93
C ALA A 96 -22.41 5.50 8.79
N ILE A 97 -21.21 5.19 8.31
CA ILE A 97 -19.97 5.53 9.02
C ILE A 97 -19.79 7.06 9.06
N LYS A 98 -19.96 7.76 7.94
CA LYS A 98 -19.79 9.23 7.88
C LYS A 98 -20.82 9.99 8.72
N GLU A 99 -22.01 9.46 8.91
CA GLU A 99 -23.04 10.06 9.77
C GLU A 99 -22.58 10.08 11.24
N LYS A 100 -21.99 8.99 11.75
CA LYS A 100 -21.57 8.86 13.15
C LYS A 100 -20.11 9.27 13.39
N TYR A 101 -19.22 9.01 12.41
CA TYR A 101 -17.78 9.21 12.49
C TYR A 101 -17.22 9.98 11.27
N PRO A 102 -17.61 11.24 11.08
CA PRO A 102 -17.25 12.03 9.89
C PRO A 102 -15.73 12.25 9.73
N GLN A 103 -14.95 12.11 10.82
CA GLN A 103 -13.51 12.28 10.86
C GLN A 103 -12.73 11.11 10.25
N LEU A 104 -13.34 9.92 10.13
CA LEU A 104 -12.68 8.75 9.58
C LEU A 104 -12.47 8.89 8.06
N THR A 105 -11.31 8.50 7.59
CA THR A 105 -11.03 8.35 6.16
C THR A 105 -11.52 6.99 5.69
N LEU A 106 -12.43 6.97 4.73
CA LEU A 106 -13.03 5.76 4.20
C LEU A 106 -12.40 5.37 2.87
N ILE A 107 -12.03 4.10 2.74
CA ILE A 107 -11.25 3.57 1.62
C ILE A 107 -12.13 2.66 0.78
N TYR A 108 -12.10 2.89 -0.53
CA TYR A 108 -12.80 2.12 -1.55
C TYR A 108 -11.82 1.19 -2.26
N ASN A 109 -12.19 -0.07 -2.43
CA ASN A 109 -11.37 -1.01 -3.21
C ASN A 109 -11.44 -0.64 -4.69
N GLU A 110 -10.29 -0.40 -5.31
CA GLU A 110 -10.20 -0.21 -6.73
C GLU A 110 -9.40 -1.35 -7.38
N MET A 111 -10.02 -2.04 -8.32
CA MET A 111 -9.30 -3.09 -9.04
C MET A 111 -8.68 -2.55 -10.33
N PRO A 112 -7.36 -2.71 -10.51
CA PRO A 112 -6.56 -2.05 -11.55
C PRO A 112 -6.90 -2.42 -13.00
N GLN A 113 -7.87 -3.26 -13.23
CA GLN A 113 -8.30 -3.66 -14.58
C GLN A 113 -9.33 -2.70 -15.19
N ARG A 114 -9.66 -1.66 -14.47
CA ARG A 114 -10.60 -0.65 -14.90
C ARG A 114 -9.90 0.70 -14.88
N ASP A 115 -9.92 1.38 -15.95
CA ASP A 115 -9.30 2.65 -16.33
C ASP A 115 -9.22 3.77 -15.26
N GLY A 116 -8.76 3.46 -14.04
CA GLY A 116 -8.25 4.43 -13.06
C GLY A 116 -9.25 5.40 -12.44
N ALA A 117 -10.54 5.20 -12.59
CA ALA A 117 -11.55 6.02 -11.93
C ALA A 117 -12.46 5.14 -11.05
N PRO A 118 -12.63 5.44 -9.75
CA PRO A 118 -13.62 4.76 -8.92
C PRO A 118 -15.00 4.85 -9.56
N ALA A 119 -15.75 3.73 -9.55
CA ALA A 119 -17.09 3.68 -10.10
C ALA A 119 -18.08 4.56 -9.31
N ILE A 120 -17.74 4.89 -8.06
CA ILE A 120 -18.56 5.70 -7.18
C ILE A 120 -18.17 7.17 -7.22
N ALA A 121 -19.20 8.03 -7.11
CA ALA A 121 -19.02 9.47 -7.17
C ALA A 121 -18.33 10.07 -5.92
N LYS A 122 -18.22 9.32 -4.82
CA LYS A 122 -17.73 9.85 -3.54
C LYS A 122 -16.96 8.78 -2.75
N THR A 123 -15.69 9.03 -2.55
CA THR A 123 -14.81 8.30 -1.63
C THR A 123 -13.74 9.26 -1.12
N ASP A 124 -13.12 8.97 0.03
CA ASP A 124 -12.00 9.75 0.54
C ASP A 124 -10.67 9.24 -0.02
N MET A 125 -10.59 7.92 -0.21
CA MET A 125 -9.36 7.23 -0.63
C MET A 125 -9.71 5.99 -1.45
N ILE A 126 -8.86 5.63 -2.39
CA ILE A 126 -8.95 4.38 -3.16
C ILE A 126 -7.78 3.46 -2.83
N ASP A 127 -8.02 2.16 -2.92
CA ASP A 127 -7.02 1.12 -2.68
C ASP A 127 -6.89 0.18 -3.90
N PRO A 128 -5.93 0.44 -4.80
CA PRO A 128 -5.56 -0.48 -5.87
C PRO A 128 -4.51 -1.52 -5.42
N HIS A 129 -4.65 -2.75 -5.92
CA HIS A 129 -3.72 -3.86 -5.66
C HIS A 129 -2.98 -4.30 -6.93
N TRP A 130 -1.66 -4.58 -6.81
CA TRP A 130 -0.82 -5.05 -7.92
C TRP A 130 0.10 -6.20 -7.55
N TYR A 131 -0.26 -7.41 -7.96
CA TYR A 131 0.57 -8.60 -7.92
C TYR A 131 1.01 -8.98 -9.34
N VAL A 132 2.14 -8.44 -9.78
CA VAL A 132 2.52 -8.41 -11.20
C VAL A 132 4.00 -8.75 -11.42
N ASP A 133 4.43 -8.70 -12.68
CA ASP A 133 5.82 -8.93 -13.08
C ASP A 133 6.67 -7.64 -13.03
N PRO A 134 8.02 -7.75 -13.14
CA PRO A 134 8.90 -6.58 -13.11
C PRO A 134 8.63 -5.57 -14.22
N TYR A 135 8.20 -6.03 -15.40
CA TYR A 135 7.98 -5.13 -16.55
C TYR A 135 6.79 -4.21 -16.31
N PHE A 136 5.77 -4.70 -15.63
CA PHE A 136 4.66 -3.84 -15.22
C PHE A 136 5.16 -2.65 -14.39
N PHE A 137 5.92 -2.90 -13.34
CA PHE A 137 6.40 -1.85 -12.45
C PHE A 137 7.33 -0.86 -13.16
N PHE A 138 8.26 -1.35 -13.99
CA PHE A 138 9.13 -0.46 -14.78
C PHE A 138 8.37 0.42 -15.77
N ARG A 139 7.31 -0.10 -16.40
CA ARG A 139 6.53 0.64 -17.40
C ARG A 139 5.52 1.61 -16.78
N ASN A 140 5.16 1.41 -15.54
CA ASN A 140 4.10 2.18 -14.86
C ASN A 140 4.64 3.14 -13.80
N THR A 141 5.89 3.57 -13.91
CA THR A 141 6.48 4.60 -13.02
C THR A 141 5.78 5.95 -13.14
N THR A 142 4.99 6.17 -14.19
CA THR A 142 4.20 7.39 -14.45
C THR A 142 2.70 7.18 -14.29
N LEU A 143 2.27 6.03 -13.76
CA LEU A 143 0.87 5.66 -13.65
C LEU A 143 0.02 6.74 -12.99
N PHE A 144 0.47 7.25 -11.85
CA PHE A 144 -0.26 8.22 -11.05
C PHE A 144 -0.17 9.66 -11.57
N ASP A 145 0.68 9.94 -12.58
CA ASP A 145 0.82 11.28 -13.15
C ASP A 145 -0.48 11.77 -13.81
N THR A 146 -1.32 10.83 -14.29
CA THR A 146 -2.57 11.10 -14.99
C THR A 146 -3.82 11.04 -14.13
N TYR A 147 -3.69 10.61 -12.87
CA TYR A 147 -4.82 10.52 -11.95
C TYR A 147 -5.34 11.92 -11.60
N GLU A 148 -6.66 12.02 -11.47
CA GLU A 148 -7.31 13.28 -11.11
C GLU A 148 -7.01 13.65 -9.66
N ARG A 149 -6.63 14.92 -9.42
CA ARG A 149 -6.35 15.46 -8.07
C ARG A 149 -7.62 16.07 -7.45
N GLY A 150 -7.68 16.07 -6.13
CA GLY A 150 -8.70 16.77 -5.36
C GLY A 150 -10.03 16.03 -5.19
N LYS A 151 -10.15 14.80 -5.70
CA LYS A 151 -11.34 13.97 -5.46
C LYS A 151 -11.12 12.93 -4.37
N TYR A 152 -9.98 12.29 -4.35
CA TYR A 152 -9.58 11.25 -3.41
C TYR A 152 -8.06 11.24 -3.31
N THR A 153 -7.55 10.50 -2.33
CA THR A 153 -6.15 10.10 -2.26
C THR A 153 -6.00 8.62 -2.56
N VAL A 154 -4.76 8.15 -2.75
CA VAL A 154 -4.46 6.75 -3.07
C VAL A 154 -3.68 6.11 -1.95
N TYR A 155 -4.14 4.96 -1.52
CA TYR A 155 -3.44 3.97 -0.72
C TYR A 155 -3.16 2.76 -1.61
N VAL A 156 -1.90 2.49 -1.95
CA VAL A 156 -1.53 1.26 -2.65
C VAL A 156 -1.42 0.16 -1.61
N GLY A 157 -2.57 -0.46 -1.29
CA GLY A 157 -2.71 -1.31 -0.09
C GLY A 157 -2.04 -2.66 -0.21
N GLU A 158 -1.99 -3.21 -1.42
CA GLU A 158 -1.28 -4.46 -1.65
C GLU A 158 -0.50 -4.38 -2.96
N TYR A 159 0.82 -4.53 -2.89
CA TYR A 159 1.63 -4.71 -4.09
C TYR A 159 2.87 -5.55 -3.83
N ALA A 160 3.24 -6.31 -4.84
CA ALA A 160 4.51 -7.05 -4.90
C ALA A 160 4.83 -7.42 -6.34
N CYS A 161 6.11 -7.39 -6.66
CA CYS A 161 6.62 -8.08 -7.83
C CYS A 161 6.69 -9.58 -7.52
N ASN A 162 5.68 -10.34 -7.97
CA ASN A 162 5.52 -11.75 -7.61
C ASN A 162 5.48 -12.71 -8.81
N ARG A 163 5.55 -12.20 -10.04
CA ARG A 163 5.54 -13.02 -11.25
C ARG A 163 6.93 -13.03 -11.90
N GLY A 164 7.43 -14.19 -12.23
CA GLY A 164 8.74 -14.35 -12.92
C GLY A 164 9.97 -14.10 -12.04
N VAL A 165 9.82 -13.95 -10.73
CA VAL A 165 10.90 -13.64 -9.78
C VAL A 165 11.10 -14.72 -8.71
N GLY A 166 10.38 -15.83 -8.81
CA GLY A 166 10.40 -16.91 -7.82
C GLY A 166 9.93 -16.42 -6.46
N GLY A 167 10.73 -16.65 -5.45
CA GLY A 167 10.46 -16.12 -4.11
C GLY A 167 10.87 -14.65 -3.91
N GLY A 168 11.17 -13.90 -4.95
CA GLY A 168 11.73 -12.55 -4.93
C GLY A 168 13.22 -12.54 -5.25
N ASN A 169 13.65 -11.62 -6.08
CA ASN A 169 15.05 -11.45 -6.49
C ASN A 169 15.37 -9.96 -6.70
N MET A 170 16.60 -9.66 -7.09
CA MET A 170 17.05 -8.28 -7.31
C MET A 170 16.27 -7.57 -8.43
N LEU A 171 15.89 -8.27 -9.50
CA LEU A 171 15.11 -7.70 -10.59
C LEU A 171 13.73 -7.23 -10.10
N GLY A 172 13.05 -8.05 -9.28
CA GLY A 172 11.80 -7.67 -8.64
C GLY A 172 11.97 -6.43 -7.74
N ALA A 173 12.99 -6.46 -6.88
CA ALA A 173 13.27 -5.35 -5.97
C ALA A 173 13.57 -4.02 -6.71
N LEU A 174 14.36 -4.06 -7.80
CA LEU A 174 14.65 -2.87 -8.62
C LEU A 174 13.40 -2.33 -9.32
N SER A 175 12.52 -3.22 -9.78
CA SER A 175 11.27 -2.81 -10.42
C SER A 175 10.32 -2.13 -9.43
N GLU A 176 10.23 -2.67 -8.21
CA GLU A 176 9.47 -2.06 -7.12
C GLU A 176 10.07 -0.72 -6.70
N ALA A 177 11.41 -0.60 -6.64
CA ALA A 177 12.08 0.68 -6.35
C ALA A 177 11.71 1.77 -7.38
N ALA A 178 11.68 1.41 -8.67
CA ALA A 178 11.27 2.34 -9.73
C ALA A 178 9.81 2.78 -9.58
N PHE A 179 8.93 1.87 -9.20
CA PHE A 179 7.51 2.17 -8.97
C PHE A 179 7.30 3.04 -7.72
N ILE A 180 8.05 2.78 -6.63
CA ILE A 180 8.05 3.63 -5.43
C ILE A 180 8.44 5.07 -5.78
N GLY A 181 9.47 5.27 -6.60
CA GLY A 181 9.84 6.60 -7.10
C GLY A 181 8.70 7.30 -7.86
N GLY A 182 7.87 6.53 -8.58
CA GLY A 182 6.64 7.02 -9.20
C GLY A 182 5.57 7.43 -8.18
N MET A 183 5.39 6.65 -7.11
CA MET A 183 4.48 6.97 -6.01
C MET A 183 4.96 8.23 -5.25
N GLU A 184 6.22 8.31 -4.89
CA GLU A 184 6.80 9.47 -4.19
C GLU A 184 6.70 10.76 -5.01
N ARG A 185 6.93 10.70 -6.33
CA ARG A 185 6.73 11.85 -7.22
C ARG A 185 5.28 12.37 -7.19
N ASN A 186 4.33 11.50 -6.92
CA ASN A 186 2.91 11.78 -6.80
C ASN A 186 2.43 11.78 -5.32
N GLY A 187 3.28 12.18 -4.37
CA GLY A 187 2.98 12.17 -2.94
C GLY A 187 1.85 13.11 -2.50
N ASP A 188 1.41 14.00 -3.39
CA ASP A 188 0.18 14.79 -3.22
C ASP A 188 -1.10 13.94 -3.38
N LEU A 189 -1.00 12.82 -4.08
CA LEU A 189 -2.08 11.89 -4.36
C LEU A 189 -1.87 10.55 -3.63
N VAL A 190 -0.69 9.92 -3.81
CA VAL A 190 -0.36 8.63 -3.20
C VAL A 190 0.18 8.87 -1.79
N THR A 191 -0.68 8.73 -0.81
CA THR A 191 -0.36 9.08 0.59
C THR A 191 0.12 7.89 1.40
N MET A 192 -0.20 6.67 0.99
CA MET A 192 0.22 5.44 1.66
C MET A 192 0.49 4.32 0.64
N ALA A 193 1.36 3.41 1.03
CA ALA A 193 1.59 2.16 0.31
C ALA A 193 2.02 1.06 1.29
N SER A 194 1.63 -0.18 1.04
CA SER A 194 2.06 -1.33 1.83
C SER A 194 2.36 -2.55 0.96
N TYR A 195 3.51 -3.14 1.22
CA TYR A 195 3.90 -4.39 0.58
C TYR A 195 3.09 -5.56 1.13
N ALA A 196 2.63 -6.46 0.27
CA ALA A 196 1.92 -7.66 0.66
C ALA A 196 2.32 -8.88 -0.18
N PRO A 197 2.35 -10.09 0.43
CA PRO A 197 2.29 -10.38 1.85
C PRO A 197 3.56 -9.97 2.61
N LEU A 198 3.42 -9.67 3.91
CA LEU A 198 4.53 -9.17 4.72
C LEU A 198 5.44 -10.29 5.23
N PHE A 199 4.87 -11.32 5.86
CA PHE A 199 5.62 -12.38 6.52
C PHE A 199 5.48 -13.73 5.83
N GLU A 200 6.57 -14.48 5.82
CA GLU A 200 6.62 -15.86 5.40
C GLU A 200 7.21 -16.72 6.50
N ASN A 201 6.45 -17.73 6.97
CA ASN A 201 7.06 -18.82 7.70
C ASN A 201 7.80 -19.72 6.71
N ARG A 202 9.12 -19.83 6.89
CA ARG A 202 9.99 -20.57 5.96
C ARG A 202 9.61 -22.04 5.81
N HIS A 203 9.01 -22.64 6.83
CA HIS A 203 8.66 -24.05 6.87
C HIS A 203 7.23 -24.36 6.42
N ASP A 204 6.38 -23.30 6.35
CA ASP A 204 4.98 -23.46 5.92
C ASP A 204 4.58 -22.24 5.08
N ARG A 205 4.71 -22.37 3.76
CA ARG A 205 4.54 -21.28 2.81
C ARG A 205 3.47 -21.60 1.79
N ASN A 206 2.46 -20.74 1.73
CA ASN A 206 1.40 -20.79 0.71
C ASN A 206 1.54 -19.77 -0.42
N TRP A 207 2.40 -18.75 -0.23
CA TRP A 207 2.65 -17.68 -1.20
C TRP A 207 4.15 -17.53 -1.47
N ALA A 208 4.54 -17.49 -2.74
CA ALA A 208 5.95 -17.61 -3.09
C ALA A 208 6.79 -16.37 -2.76
N THR A 209 6.21 -15.16 -2.92
CA THR A 209 6.92 -13.90 -2.75
C THR A 209 6.37 -13.16 -1.53
N ASN A 210 7.21 -12.98 -0.52
CA ASN A 210 6.88 -12.30 0.72
C ASN A 210 8.04 -11.38 1.10
N LEU A 211 7.83 -10.38 1.92
CA LEU A 211 8.84 -9.37 2.24
C LEU A 211 9.87 -9.86 3.25
N ILE A 212 9.42 -10.53 4.30
CA ILE A 212 10.22 -10.91 5.45
C ILE A 212 10.07 -12.41 5.72
N TRP A 213 11.17 -13.14 5.72
CA TRP A 213 11.20 -14.52 6.14
C TRP A 213 11.39 -14.63 7.64
N ILE A 214 10.58 -15.46 8.27
CA ILE A 214 10.70 -15.81 9.67
C ILE A 214 10.91 -17.32 9.81
N ASP A 215 11.77 -17.67 10.73
CA ASP A 215 12.01 -19.02 11.25
C ASP A 215 11.87 -18.93 12.78
N SER A 216 11.89 -20.02 13.49
CA SER A 216 11.64 -20.06 14.94
C SER A 216 12.48 -19.06 15.74
N ASP A 217 13.71 -18.82 15.33
CA ASP A 217 14.71 -17.99 16.02
C ASP A 217 15.40 -16.97 15.11
N ARG A 218 14.99 -16.91 13.82
CA ARG A 218 15.66 -16.07 12.82
C ARG A 218 14.66 -15.30 11.98
N VAL A 219 15.10 -14.11 11.56
CA VAL A 219 14.36 -13.25 10.62
C VAL A 219 15.31 -12.78 9.53
N MET A 220 14.82 -12.71 8.30
CA MET A 220 15.58 -12.24 7.16
C MET A 220 14.70 -11.38 6.25
N GLY A 221 15.11 -10.13 6.02
CA GLY A 221 14.55 -9.27 4.98
C GLY A 221 15.00 -9.74 3.59
N ARG A 222 14.10 -9.74 2.63
CA ARG A 222 14.41 -10.04 1.22
C ARG A 222 14.91 -8.78 0.52
N SER A 223 15.33 -8.88 -0.73
CA SER A 223 15.80 -7.72 -1.52
C SER A 223 14.75 -6.59 -1.54
N SER A 224 13.48 -6.92 -1.73
CA SER A 224 12.36 -5.98 -1.67
C SER A 224 12.20 -5.33 -0.30
N TYR A 225 12.50 -6.03 0.80
CA TYR A 225 12.50 -5.44 2.14
C TYR A 225 13.48 -4.27 2.26
N TYR A 226 14.66 -4.41 1.72
CA TYR A 226 15.66 -3.34 1.78
C TYR A 226 15.28 -2.14 0.90
N VAL A 227 14.58 -2.37 -0.21
CA VAL A 227 13.99 -1.28 -1.01
C VAL A 227 12.94 -0.51 -0.21
N GLN A 228 12.01 -1.22 0.42
CA GLN A 228 11.00 -0.60 1.29
C GLN A 228 11.64 0.19 2.44
N LYS A 229 12.65 -0.41 3.08
CA LYS A 229 13.40 0.22 4.16
C LYS A 229 14.09 1.50 3.70
N MET A 230 14.80 1.46 2.56
CA MET A 230 15.47 2.65 2.01
C MET A 230 14.48 3.77 1.71
N ALA A 231 13.33 3.47 1.11
CA ALA A 231 12.29 4.46 0.85
C ALA A 231 11.73 5.04 2.17
N ALA A 232 11.44 4.19 3.16
CA ALA A 232 10.87 4.62 4.43
C ALA A 232 11.85 5.49 5.27
N GLU A 233 13.14 5.19 5.22
CA GLU A 233 14.19 5.92 5.97
C GLU A 233 14.66 7.19 5.28
N ASN A 234 14.35 7.37 3.98
CA ASN A 234 14.80 8.50 3.17
C ASN A 234 13.62 9.25 2.51
N ARG A 235 12.55 9.43 3.23
CA ARG A 235 11.36 10.13 2.72
C ARG A 235 11.68 11.61 2.45
N PRO A 236 11.45 12.11 1.23
CA PRO A 236 11.65 13.51 0.90
C PRO A 236 10.50 14.37 1.44
N ASP A 237 10.82 15.60 1.86
CA ASP A 237 9.80 16.61 2.19
C ASP A 237 9.27 17.32 0.93
N TYR A 238 10.05 17.34 -0.16
CA TYR A 238 9.72 18.05 -1.39
C TYR A 238 10.12 17.26 -2.63
N ASN A 239 9.27 17.30 -3.64
CA ASN A 239 9.62 16.87 -4.99
C ASN A 239 10.29 17.99 -5.76
N VAL A 240 11.51 17.77 -6.26
CA VAL A 240 12.20 18.70 -7.15
C VAL A 240 11.89 18.38 -8.60
N LYS A 241 11.57 19.40 -9.38
CA LYS A 241 11.43 19.21 -10.83
C LYS A 241 12.81 18.88 -11.42
N SER A 242 12.93 17.68 -11.97
CA SER A 242 14.15 17.23 -12.64
C SER A 242 13.89 16.97 -14.12
N ASN A 243 14.87 17.27 -14.95
CA ASN A 243 14.89 16.85 -16.35
C ASN A 243 16.06 15.88 -16.52
N ILE A 244 15.73 14.65 -16.91
CA ILE A 244 16.73 13.61 -17.21
C ILE A 244 16.81 13.46 -18.71
N THR A 245 17.97 13.72 -19.28
CA THR A 245 18.26 13.43 -20.68
C THR A 245 19.10 12.16 -20.74
N MET A 246 18.53 11.11 -21.30
CA MET A 246 19.27 9.88 -21.58
C MET A 246 19.89 9.95 -22.98
N HIS A 247 21.17 9.67 -23.06
CA HIS A 247 21.85 9.47 -24.33
C HIS A 247 22.01 7.95 -24.55
N GLU A 248 21.88 7.50 -25.79
CA GLU A 248 22.19 6.11 -26.12
C GLU A 248 23.63 5.81 -25.71
N ALA A 249 23.83 4.77 -24.93
CA ALA A 249 25.18 4.36 -24.53
C ALA A 249 25.97 3.89 -25.75
N GLN A 250 27.14 4.44 -25.92
CA GLN A 250 28.08 3.90 -26.86
C GLN A 250 28.57 2.53 -26.36
N PRO A 251 28.65 1.49 -27.22
CA PRO A 251 28.91 0.11 -26.77
C PRO A 251 30.25 -0.16 -26.08
N GLU A 252 31.16 0.79 -26.03
CA GLU A 252 32.58 0.56 -25.71
C GLU A 252 33.02 0.92 -24.30
N SER A 253 32.16 1.34 -23.39
CA SER A 253 32.61 1.81 -22.08
C SER A 253 31.95 1.12 -20.89
N VAL A 254 32.08 -0.19 -20.79
CA VAL A 254 31.84 -0.86 -19.50
C VAL A 254 33.16 -0.91 -18.73
N GLY A 255 33.43 0.15 -18.00
CA GLY A 255 34.54 0.21 -17.05
C GLY A 255 34.29 -0.64 -15.82
N LYS A 256 35.33 -0.97 -15.07
CA LYS A 256 35.23 -1.76 -13.83
C LYS A 256 34.66 -0.92 -12.70
N GLY A 257 33.66 -1.45 -11.98
CA GLY A 257 33.18 -0.89 -10.71
C GLY A 257 32.04 0.10 -10.82
N HIS A 258 30.90 -0.31 -11.33
CA HIS A 258 29.76 0.58 -11.52
C HIS A 258 28.68 0.41 -10.46
N LEU A 259 28.21 1.52 -9.93
CA LEU A 259 26.89 1.62 -9.33
C LEU A 259 25.89 1.48 -10.50
N GLY A 260 25.29 0.29 -10.64
CA GLY A 260 24.30 0.05 -11.68
C GLY A 260 22.92 0.56 -11.21
N LEU A 261 22.53 1.74 -11.63
CA LEU A 261 21.12 2.05 -11.79
C LEU A 261 20.73 1.54 -13.18
N GLY A 262 20.21 0.32 -13.24
CA GLY A 262 19.84 -0.31 -14.51
C GLY A 262 18.48 0.18 -15.00
N ALA A 263 18.42 0.79 -16.18
CA ALA A 263 17.21 0.79 -16.97
C ALA A 263 17.18 -0.48 -17.82
N SER A 264 16.10 -1.25 -17.79
CA SER A 264 15.92 -2.40 -18.66
C SER A 264 15.87 -1.92 -20.12
N LEU A 265 16.77 -2.41 -20.96
CA LEU A 265 16.92 -2.10 -22.40
C LEU A 265 17.62 -0.78 -22.77
N ALA A 266 18.19 -0.04 -21.82
CA ALA A 266 19.05 1.10 -22.11
C ALA A 266 20.25 1.11 -21.17
N SER A 267 21.42 1.47 -21.68
CA SER A 267 22.57 1.82 -20.85
C SER A 267 22.44 3.29 -20.47
N VAL A 268 22.56 3.59 -19.18
CA VAL A 268 22.55 4.96 -18.67
C VAL A 268 23.97 5.33 -18.28
N GLU A 269 24.52 6.38 -18.87
CA GLU A 269 25.79 6.96 -18.45
C GLU A 269 25.50 8.11 -17.47
N PHE A 270 26.03 7.98 -16.27
CA PHE A 270 25.98 9.07 -15.28
C PHE A 270 27.28 9.88 -15.42
N LYS A 271 27.15 11.14 -15.75
CA LYS A 271 28.27 12.06 -15.82
C LYS A 271 28.28 12.93 -14.56
N ASP A 272 29.46 13.09 -13.97
CA ASP A 272 29.67 13.94 -12.79
C ASP A 272 28.91 13.49 -11.52
N VAL A 273 28.76 12.17 -11.30
CA VAL A 273 28.23 11.65 -10.03
C VAL A 273 29.24 11.93 -8.92
N LYS A 274 28.83 12.74 -7.94
CA LYS A 274 29.62 13.03 -6.75
C LYS A 274 29.02 12.30 -5.56
N VAL A 275 29.81 11.46 -4.92
CA VAL A 275 29.46 10.89 -3.61
C VAL A 275 30.16 11.73 -2.56
N ILE A 276 29.37 12.35 -1.67
CA ILE A 276 29.89 13.10 -0.54
C ILE A 276 29.64 12.26 0.72
N GLN A 277 30.72 11.71 1.29
CA GLN A 277 30.66 11.01 2.55
C GLN A 277 31.57 11.72 3.56
N ASN A 278 30.98 12.16 4.69
CA ASN A 278 31.70 12.88 5.76
C ASN A 278 32.51 14.09 5.28
N GLY A 279 31.98 14.84 4.30
CA GLY A 279 32.65 16.04 3.78
C GLY A 279 33.77 15.78 2.78
N VAL A 280 34.04 14.54 2.41
CA VAL A 280 34.95 14.15 1.36
C VAL A 280 34.15 13.87 0.09
N THR A 281 34.56 14.50 -1.03
CA THR A 281 33.91 14.31 -2.33
C THR A 281 34.76 13.34 -3.14
N ASP A 282 34.23 12.14 -3.39
CA ASP A 282 34.79 11.21 -4.35
C ASP A 282 34.07 11.35 -5.70
N LEU A 283 34.82 11.47 -6.78
CA LEU A 283 34.33 11.40 -8.16
C LEU A 283 34.29 9.92 -8.56
N LEU A 284 33.13 9.40 -8.87
CA LEU A 284 32.93 8.08 -9.45
C LEU A 284 32.91 8.13 -10.97
#